data_711e569c5088b9f0311c7ff94b0ac5e0
#
_entry.id   711e569c5088b9f0311c7ff94b0ac5e0
#
_cell.length_a   1.000
_cell.length_b   1.000
_cell.length_c   1.000
_cell.angle_alpha   90.00
_cell.angle_beta   90.00
_cell.angle_gamma   90.00
#
_symmetry.space_group_name_H-M   'P 1'
#
loop_
_entity.id
_entity.type
_entity.pdbx_description
1 polymer ?
#
loop_
_entity_poly.entity_id
_entity_poly.type
_entity_poly.pdbx_seq_one_letter_code
_entity_poly.pdbx_strand_id
1 'polypeptide(L)'
;MLYKTLSAAVYGIDANIIQVEVDCSGIKCDQDHFHTVGLPDAAVRESRDRVRAALKNCGYDIPPTHITINLAPADIKKEGSGFDLPMALGIVGAYGGLTKKEMTDCLFVGELSLDGGVRSVRGALPIAIEARGQKISRMVVPEANAKEAAMVGGLDVYPVRSLLDVIHFVNSGNGILPVKADGDSLLRASQQFFVDFKDVRGQQTAKRAIEIACAGGHNILMIGPPGSGKTMLAKRMPTILPPFTFEEALETTKIHSVAGVLEQGTGLVGTRPYRSPHHTISDAGLIGGGVIPRPGEVSLAHNGLLFLDELPEFPRNVLEVLRQPLEDGTVSIARASMSLTFPARFMLAAAMNPCPCGFHNDRTRDCQCTTPMIQRYVSKISGPLMDRIDIHIDVPAVNYKEMRSTHEPENSATIRERVIRARRRQLERFSTSREKLYCNAQMSSRHIRTFCELSPECERLLERAMTQQGLSARAHDRILKVARTVADLEDSANLEPKHIAEAIQYRSLDRTYWA
;
A
#
# COMPACT_ATOMS: atom_id res chain seq x y z
N MET A 1 30.09 30.28 14.10
CA MET A 1 29.93 29.31 15.23
C MET A 1 29.15 28.12 14.71
N LEU A 2 29.66 26.90 14.92
CA LEU A 2 29.04 25.67 14.44
C LEU A 2 27.92 25.24 15.40
N TYR A 3 26.73 24.90 14.83
CA TYR A 3 25.62 24.31 15.56
C TYR A 3 25.09 23.08 14.84
N LYS A 4 24.67 22.04 15.59
CA LYS A 4 24.23 20.75 15.03
C LYS A 4 22.81 20.43 15.45
N THR A 5 21.98 20.02 14.47
CA THR A 5 20.63 19.47 14.67
C THR A 5 20.49 18.14 13.92
N LEU A 6 19.47 17.36 14.25
CA LEU A 6 19.14 16.14 13.52
C LEU A 6 17.85 16.30 12.70
N SER A 7 17.88 15.76 11.51
CA SER A 7 16.72 15.60 10.62
C SER A 7 16.73 14.22 9.98
N ALA A 8 15.89 13.99 8.98
CA ALA A 8 15.91 12.75 8.20
C ALA A 8 15.52 12.99 6.74
N ALA A 9 16.08 12.18 5.85
CA ALA A 9 15.70 12.08 4.45
C ALA A 9 14.95 10.78 4.20
N VAL A 10 13.84 10.85 3.47
CA VAL A 10 13.09 9.67 3.02
C VAL A 10 13.71 9.15 1.73
N TYR A 11 13.98 7.84 1.69
CA TYR A 11 14.51 7.16 0.53
C TYR A 11 13.68 5.88 0.25
N GLY A 12 12.92 5.90 -0.83
CA GLY A 12 11.94 4.84 -1.08
C GLY A 12 10.84 4.85 -0.04
N ILE A 13 10.71 3.77 0.73
CA ILE A 13 9.80 3.67 1.88
C ILE A 13 10.51 3.79 3.23
N ASP A 14 11.82 3.93 3.23
CA ASP A 14 12.64 4.03 4.43
C ASP A 14 13.14 5.46 4.63
N ALA A 15 13.75 5.74 5.77
CA ALA A 15 14.36 7.01 6.06
C ALA A 15 15.80 6.82 6.54
N ASN A 16 16.60 7.86 6.39
CA ASN A 16 17.97 7.92 6.89
C ASN A 16 18.12 9.17 7.74
N ILE A 17 18.78 9.06 8.90
CA ILE A 17 19.06 10.20 9.75
C ILE A 17 20.09 11.09 9.06
N ILE A 18 19.82 12.40 9.07
CA ILE A 18 20.66 13.43 8.48
C ILE A 18 21.09 14.40 9.58
N GLN A 19 22.39 14.56 9.75
CA GLN A 19 22.94 15.59 10.60
C GLN A 19 22.97 16.92 9.83
N VAL A 20 22.32 17.94 10.39
CA VAL A 20 22.28 19.28 9.84
C VAL A 20 23.28 20.13 10.64
N GLU A 21 24.39 20.47 10.01
CA GLU A 21 25.46 21.29 10.58
C GLU A 21 25.37 22.69 10.00
N VAL A 22 25.19 23.68 10.85
CA VAL A 22 25.10 25.09 10.46
C VAL A 22 26.30 25.82 11.02
N ASP A 23 27.13 26.37 10.12
CA ASP A 23 28.23 27.26 10.49
C ASP A 23 27.97 28.70 10.05
N CYS A 24 28.01 29.59 11.02
CA CYS A 24 27.92 31.05 10.81
C CYS A 24 29.26 31.69 11.08
N SER A 25 29.88 32.29 10.07
CA SER A 25 31.23 32.87 10.14
C SER A 25 31.37 34.04 11.12
N GLY A 26 30.24 34.69 11.46
CA GLY A 26 30.26 35.94 12.29
C GLY A 26 30.82 37.16 11.59
N ILE A 27 31.36 37.04 10.38
CA ILE A 27 31.89 38.13 9.58
C ILE A 27 30.74 38.79 8.82
N LYS A 28 30.50 40.08 9.03
CA LYS A 28 29.50 40.84 8.27
C LYS A 28 29.97 40.97 6.83
N CYS A 29 29.08 40.71 5.90
CA CYS A 29 29.31 40.84 4.46
C CYS A 29 28.33 41.84 3.85
N ASP A 30 28.71 42.46 2.71
CA ASP A 30 27.81 43.35 1.98
C ASP A 30 26.64 42.63 1.32
N GLN A 31 26.81 41.32 1.05
CA GLN A 31 25.80 40.44 0.49
C GLN A 31 25.72 39.12 1.28
N ASP A 32 24.54 38.58 1.31
CA ASP A 32 24.31 37.26 1.94
C ASP A 32 24.94 36.13 1.14
N HIS A 33 25.73 35.34 1.82
CA HIS A 33 26.26 34.11 1.30
C HIS A 33 25.65 32.91 2.08
N PHE A 34 24.60 32.32 1.51
CA PHE A 34 23.95 31.15 2.08
C PHE A 34 24.23 29.95 1.19
N HIS A 35 25.02 29.01 1.66
CA HIS A 35 25.41 27.81 0.92
C HIS A 35 24.91 26.55 1.60
N THR A 36 24.24 25.67 0.82
CA THR A 36 23.84 24.35 1.29
C THR A 36 24.63 23.28 0.53
N VAL A 37 25.33 22.41 1.26
CA VAL A 37 26.12 21.29 0.74
C VAL A 37 25.57 19.97 1.23
N GLY A 38 25.98 18.83 0.63
CA GLY A 38 25.52 17.50 0.98
C GLY A 38 24.42 16.97 0.05
N LEU A 39 24.54 17.19 -1.27
CA LEU A 39 23.60 16.76 -2.31
C LEU A 39 22.15 17.23 -2.12
N PRO A 40 21.90 18.54 -1.88
CA PRO A 40 20.53 19.07 -1.81
C PRO A 40 19.88 19.06 -3.19
N ASP A 41 18.57 18.73 -3.26
CA ASP A 41 17.75 18.95 -4.45
C ASP A 41 17.37 20.43 -4.63
N ALA A 42 16.56 20.75 -5.65
CA ALA A 42 16.10 22.11 -5.89
C ALA A 42 15.25 22.65 -4.73
N ALA A 43 14.35 21.81 -4.17
CA ALA A 43 13.47 22.21 -3.07
C ALA A 43 14.25 22.54 -1.79
N VAL A 44 15.30 21.76 -1.48
CA VAL A 44 16.21 22.03 -0.35
C VAL A 44 17.04 23.29 -0.59
N ARG A 45 17.41 23.60 -1.83
CA ARG A 45 18.12 24.87 -2.14
C ARG A 45 17.21 26.09 -1.98
N GLU A 46 15.94 25.96 -2.35
CA GLU A 46 14.91 27.00 -2.16
C GLU A 46 14.56 27.22 -0.68
N SER A 47 14.86 26.27 0.21
CA SER A 47 14.67 26.40 1.67
C SER A 47 15.34 27.66 2.23
N ARG A 48 16.44 28.11 1.63
CA ARG A 48 17.15 29.32 2.02
C ARG A 48 16.21 30.53 2.17
N ASP A 49 15.40 30.77 1.15
CA ASP A 49 14.56 31.98 1.11
C ASP A 49 13.36 31.84 2.07
N ARG A 50 12.81 30.63 2.22
CA ARG A 50 11.74 30.32 3.19
C ARG A 50 12.24 30.47 4.64
N VAL A 51 13.35 29.81 4.97
CA VAL A 51 13.95 29.83 6.31
C VAL A 51 14.28 31.28 6.73
N ARG A 52 14.87 32.06 5.82
CA ARG A 52 15.21 33.44 6.09
C ARG A 52 14.00 34.33 6.36
N ALA A 53 12.96 34.21 5.51
CA ALA A 53 11.72 34.96 5.69
C ALA A 53 11.03 34.58 7.01
N ALA A 54 10.95 33.27 7.31
CA ALA A 54 10.37 32.76 8.54
C ALA A 54 11.11 33.29 9.78
N LEU A 55 12.43 33.24 9.80
CA LEU A 55 13.24 33.75 10.91
C LEU A 55 13.00 35.25 11.13
N LYS A 56 13.06 36.07 10.06
CA LYS A 56 12.80 37.49 10.13
C LYS A 56 11.40 37.79 10.67
N ASN A 57 10.38 37.13 10.17
CA ASN A 57 8.98 37.33 10.61
C ASN A 57 8.72 36.83 12.03
N CYS A 58 9.56 35.91 12.53
CA CYS A 58 9.55 35.48 13.93
C CYS A 58 10.39 36.37 14.87
N GLY A 59 10.94 37.48 14.38
CA GLY A 59 11.73 38.43 15.20
C GLY A 59 13.22 38.08 15.32
N TYR A 60 13.71 37.10 14.55
CA TYR A 60 15.13 36.78 14.47
C TYR A 60 15.75 37.49 13.26
N ASP A 61 16.25 38.69 13.47
CA ASP A 61 16.93 39.46 12.40
C ASP A 61 18.39 39.02 12.30
N ILE A 62 18.66 38.22 11.27
CA ILE A 62 19.99 37.66 11.03
C ILE A 62 20.73 38.61 10.09
N PRO A 63 21.86 39.23 10.54
CA PRO A 63 22.62 40.12 9.72
C PRO A 63 23.22 39.40 8.50
N PRO A 64 23.52 40.11 7.40
CA PRO A 64 24.21 39.53 6.25
C PRO A 64 25.55 38.92 6.66
N THR A 65 25.68 37.60 6.57
CA THR A 65 26.89 36.84 6.94
C THR A 65 27.03 35.60 6.06
N HIS A 66 28.20 34.96 6.10
CA HIS A 66 28.39 33.65 5.49
C HIS A 66 27.75 32.58 6.35
N ILE A 67 26.71 31.95 5.84
CA ILE A 67 26.04 30.80 6.43
C ILE A 67 26.31 29.60 5.53
N THR A 68 26.94 28.57 6.09
CA THR A 68 27.13 27.29 5.42
C THR A 68 26.33 26.20 6.15
N ILE A 69 25.46 25.51 5.42
CA ILE A 69 24.69 24.39 5.94
C ILE A 69 25.18 23.12 5.26
N ASN A 70 25.67 22.19 6.05
CA ASN A 70 26.08 20.87 5.61
C ASN A 70 25.04 19.82 6.03
N LEU A 71 24.53 19.08 5.06
CA LEU A 71 23.60 17.96 5.28
C LEU A 71 24.36 16.63 5.17
N ALA A 72 24.80 16.11 6.30
CA ALA A 72 25.63 14.91 6.34
C ALA A 72 24.77 13.64 6.59
N PRO A 73 25.11 12.48 5.97
CA PRO A 73 26.24 12.22 5.09
C PRO A 73 26.01 12.72 3.64
N ALA A 74 27.06 13.00 2.89
CA ALA A 74 26.98 13.58 1.55
C ALA A 74 26.60 12.59 0.44
N ASP A 75 26.64 11.30 0.69
CA ASP A 75 26.29 10.22 -0.25
C ASP A 75 24.78 10.02 -0.43
N ILE A 76 23.98 10.50 0.53
CA ILE A 76 22.52 10.43 0.50
C ILE A 76 21.98 11.72 -0.12
N LYS A 77 21.13 11.60 -1.14
CA LYS A 77 20.41 12.72 -1.73
C LYS A 77 19.33 13.23 -0.78
N LYS A 78 19.26 14.53 -0.55
CA LYS A 78 18.26 15.19 0.31
C LYS A 78 17.19 15.83 -0.55
N GLU A 79 15.96 15.45 -0.31
CA GLU A 79 14.80 15.84 -1.11
C GLU A 79 13.70 16.45 -0.24
N GLY A 80 13.02 17.45 -0.78
CA GLY A 80 11.86 18.07 -0.17
C GLY A 80 12.15 19.15 0.86
N SER A 81 11.09 19.75 1.37
CA SER A 81 11.11 20.92 2.26
C SER A 81 11.18 20.60 3.76
N GLY A 82 11.26 19.32 4.13
CA GLY A 82 11.25 18.89 5.54
C GLY A 82 12.46 19.34 6.35
N PHE A 83 13.51 19.87 5.69
CA PHE A 83 14.72 20.38 6.31
C PHE A 83 14.63 21.84 6.75
N ASP A 84 13.57 22.57 6.39
CA ASP A 84 13.44 23.99 6.72
C ASP A 84 13.53 24.23 8.23
N LEU A 85 12.77 23.46 9.01
CA LEU A 85 12.74 23.58 10.47
C LEU A 85 14.11 23.33 11.14
N PRO A 86 14.82 22.19 10.89
CA PRO A 86 16.12 21.95 11.47
C PRO A 86 17.20 22.94 10.99
N MET A 87 17.12 23.45 9.77
CA MET A 87 18.01 24.51 9.28
C MET A 87 17.78 25.82 10.05
N ALA A 88 16.51 26.22 10.23
CA ALA A 88 16.17 27.42 10.99
C ALA A 88 16.67 27.34 12.44
N LEU A 89 16.44 26.20 13.10
CA LEU A 89 16.94 25.95 14.47
C LEU A 89 18.46 25.97 14.54
N GLY A 90 19.14 25.40 13.55
CA GLY A 90 20.60 25.43 13.47
C GLY A 90 21.13 26.85 13.36
N ILE A 91 20.47 27.73 12.58
CA ILE A 91 20.84 29.14 12.45
C ILE A 91 20.61 29.89 13.79
N VAL A 92 19.40 29.75 14.39
CA VAL A 92 19.12 30.35 15.71
C VAL A 92 20.11 29.89 16.77
N GLY A 93 20.47 28.61 16.78
CA GLY A 93 21.46 28.04 17.71
C GLY A 93 22.88 28.60 17.48
N ALA A 94 23.31 28.77 16.21
CA ALA A 94 24.61 29.33 15.86
C ALA A 94 24.75 30.82 16.28
N TYR A 95 23.64 31.55 16.35
CA TYR A 95 23.58 32.93 16.86
C TYR A 95 23.31 32.99 18.39
N GLY A 96 23.29 31.84 19.10
CA GLY A 96 23.13 31.81 20.56
C GLY A 96 21.68 32.01 21.04
N GLY A 97 20.68 31.87 20.16
CA GLY A 97 19.25 31.94 20.51
C GLY A 97 18.70 30.67 21.14
N LEU A 98 19.50 29.58 21.22
CA LEU A 98 19.15 28.35 21.89
C LEU A 98 20.05 28.10 23.09
N THR A 99 19.46 27.59 24.18
CA THR A 99 20.17 27.32 25.45
C THR A 99 21.12 26.12 25.38
N LYS A 100 20.78 25.12 24.55
CA LYS A 100 21.63 23.94 24.33
C LYS A 100 22.70 24.25 23.28
N LYS A 101 23.91 23.70 23.47
CA LYS A 101 25.02 23.85 22.53
C LYS A 101 24.86 23.08 21.23
N GLU A 102 24.04 22.01 21.23
CA GLU A 102 23.70 21.18 20.08
C GLU A 102 22.41 20.43 20.36
N MET A 103 21.74 19.94 19.33
CA MET A 103 20.46 19.23 19.40
C MET A 103 20.56 17.89 18.68
N THR A 104 21.37 16.98 19.25
CA THR A 104 21.60 15.63 18.70
C THR A 104 20.76 14.54 19.39
N ASP A 105 20.00 14.91 20.41
CA ASP A 105 19.08 14.02 21.18
C ASP A 105 17.62 14.11 20.73
N CYS A 106 17.33 15.00 19.78
CA CYS A 106 16.00 15.24 19.24
C CYS A 106 16.05 15.40 17.72
N LEU A 107 15.11 14.76 17.04
CA LEU A 107 14.98 14.86 15.58
C LEU A 107 13.92 15.90 15.23
N PHE A 108 14.20 16.73 14.25
CA PHE A 108 13.33 17.81 13.79
C PHE A 108 12.99 17.64 12.31
N VAL A 109 11.71 17.68 11.97
CA VAL A 109 11.23 17.72 10.59
C VAL A 109 10.06 18.69 10.46
N GLY A 110 10.03 19.47 9.38
CA GLY A 110 8.95 20.42 9.11
C GLY A 110 9.31 21.36 7.97
N GLU A 111 8.33 21.65 7.13
CA GLU A 111 8.42 22.75 6.16
C GLU A 111 8.01 24.06 6.83
N LEU A 112 8.72 25.15 6.57
CA LEU A 112 8.35 26.46 7.09
C LEU A 112 7.56 27.26 6.05
N SER A 113 6.46 27.86 6.49
CA SER A 113 5.85 28.98 5.78
C SER A 113 6.60 30.29 6.09
N LEU A 114 6.41 31.30 5.25
CA LEU A 114 7.13 32.57 5.37
C LEU A 114 6.84 33.30 6.68
N ASP A 115 5.71 33.08 7.32
CA ASP A 115 5.30 33.61 8.62
C ASP A 115 5.84 32.81 9.82
N GLY A 116 6.59 31.72 9.58
CA GLY A 116 7.13 30.85 10.62
C GLY A 116 6.20 29.70 11.03
N GLY A 117 5.06 29.49 10.37
CA GLY A 117 4.22 28.32 10.57
C GLY A 117 4.90 27.04 10.10
N VAL A 118 4.66 25.91 10.80
CA VAL A 118 5.22 24.60 10.46
C VAL A 118 4.18 23.78 9.72
N ARG A 119 4.48 23.43 8.46
CA ARG A 119 3.63 22.67 7.56
C ARG A 119 3.97 21.19 7.55
N SER A 120 2.97 20.36 7.18
CA SER A 120 3.11 18.91 7.09
C SER A 120 4.19 18.46 6.10
N VAL A 121 4.82 17.34 6.44
CA VAL A 121 5.84 16.67 5.62
C VAL A 121 5.37 15.28 5.20
N ARG A 122 6.00 14.74 4.14
CA ARG A 122 5.77 13.35 3.72
C ARG A 122 6.73 12.42 4.44
N GLY A 123 6.27 11.19 4.72
CA GLY A 123 7.13 10.17 5.29
C GLY A 123 7.46 10.36 6.77
N ALA A 124 6.59 11.01 7.55
CA ALA A 124 6.81 11.17 8.99
C ALA A 124 6.87 9.82 9.72
N LEU A 125 6.09 8.82 9.29
CA LEU A 125 6.13 7.47 9.87
C LEU A 125 7.47 6.74 9.62
N PRO A 126 7.99 6.60 8.39
CA PRO A 126 9.32 6.01 8.19
C PRO A 126 10.43 6.76 8.92
N ILE A 127 10.35 8.10 9.01
CA ILE A 127 11.29 8.90 9.79
C ILE A 127 11.23 8.53 11.28
N ALA A 128 10.04 8.38 11.86
CA ALA A 128 9.85 7.98 13.25
C ALA A 128 10.37 6.55 13.51
N ILE A 129 10.16 5.61 12.56
CA ILE A 129 10.68 4.24 12.65
C ILE A 129 12.21 4.25 12.71
N GLU A 130 12.85 5.02 11.82
CA GLU A 130 14.31 5.14 11.78
C GLU A 130 14.85 5.83 13.03
N ALA A 131 14.24 6.92 13.50
CA ALA A 131 14.60 7.60 14.74
C ALA A 131 14.62 6.64 15.94
N ARG A 132 13.58 5.81 16.09
CA ARG A 132 13.54 4.76 17.12
C ARG A 132 14.66 3.73 16.93
N GLY A 133 14.91 3.30 15.69
CA GLY A 133 15.98 2.35 15.35
C GLY A 133 17.36 2.87 15.78
N GLN A 134 17.61 4.16 15.61
CA GLN A 134 18.83 4.86 16.01
C GLN A 134 18.83 5.27 17.51
N LYS A 135 17.83 4.85 18.29
CA LYS A 135 17.67 5.16 19.72
C LYS A 135 17.54 6.65 20.03
N ILE A 136 17.05 7.45 19.08
CA ILE A 136 16.64 8.83 19.31
C ILE A 136 15.33 8.77 20.12
N SER A 137 15.28 9.46 21.25
CA SER A 137 14.14 9.38 22.18
C SER A 137 13.05 10.39 21.89
N ARG A 138 13.37 11.48 21.18
CA ARG A 138 12.46 12.62 20.94
C ARG A 138 12.40 13.01 19.47
N MET A 139 11.20 13.35 19.01
CA MET A 139 10.96 13.84 17.65
C MET A 139 9.98 15.00 17.69
N VAL A 140 10.34 16.11 17.04
CA VAL A 140 9.48 17.28 16.84
C VAL A 140 8.98 17.26 15.39
N VAL A 141 7.67 17.30 15.23
CA VAL A 141 7.00 17.17 13.93
C VAL A 141 5.85 18.17 13.80
N PRO A 142 5.42 18.51 12.58
CA PRO A 142 4.19 19.26 12.38
C PRO A 142 3.01 18.58 13.04
N GLU A 143 2.08 19.34 13.63
CA GLU A 143 0.88 18.80 14.30
C GLU A 143 0.10 17.81 13.42
N ALA A 144 0.01 18.09 12.12
CA ALA A 144 -0.68 17.24 11.16
C ALA A 144 -0.07 15.82 11.01
N ASN A 145 1.25 15.67 11.30
CA ASN A 145 1.98 14.39 11.23
C ASN A 145 2.14 13.71 12.59
N ALA A 146 1.76 14.36 13.68
CA ALA A 146 2.12 13.88 15.02
C ALA A 146 1.47 12.52 15.35
N LYS A 147 0.20 12.31 14.97
CA LYS A 147 -0.48 11.01 15.20
C LYS A 147 0.17 9.89 14.41
N GLU A 148 0.57 10.15 13.16
CA GLU A 148 1.25 9.22 12.28
C GLU A 148 2.61 8.78 12.88
N ALA A 149 3.44 9.75 13.28
CA ALA A 149 4.74 9.49 13.88
C ALA A 149 4.64 8.76 15.24
N ALA A 150 3.62 9.08 16.05
CA ALA A 150 3.40 8.48 17.36
C ALA A 150 2.98 6.99 17.30
N MET A 151 2.59 6.47 16.12
CA MET A 151 2.27 5.04 15.96
C MET A 151 3.46 4.12 16.23
N VAL A 152 4.68 4.64 16.14
CA VAL A 152 5.89 3.82 16.28
C VAL A 152 6.08 3.27 17.69
N GLY A 153 5.60 3.97 18.73
CA GLY A 153 5.82 3.63 20.12
C GLY A 153 7.30 3.73 20.55
N GLY A 154 7.57 4.04 21.81
CA GLY A 154 8.94 4.17 22.31
C GLY A 154 9.71 5.40 21.81
N LEU A 155 9.02 6.36 21.19
CA LEU A 155 9.51 7.65 20.73
C LEU A 155 8.54 8.73 21.21
N ASP A 156 9.05 9.74 21.91
CA ASP A 156 8.25 10.90 22.33
C ASP A 156 8.09 11.86 21.16
N VAL A 157 6.85 11.99 20.65
CA VAL A 157 6.54 12.82 19.48
C VAL A 157 5.87 14.11 19.92
N TYR A 158 6.52 15.24 19.66
CA TYR A 158 6.07 16.56 20.04
C TYR A 158 5.45 17.31 18.84
N PRO A 159 4.14 17.60 18.88
CA PRO A 159 3.43 18.33 17.81
C PRO A 159 3.72 19.81 17.89
N VAL A 160 4.07 20.44 16.75
CA VAL A 160 4.34 21.89 16.69
C VAL A 160 3.56 22.53 15.55
N ARG A 161 3.20 23.82 15.73
CA ARG A 161 2.49 24.64 14.75
C ARG A 161 3.35 25.76 14.18
N SER A 162 4.36 26.24 14.96
CA SER A 162 5.21 27.36 14.57
C SER A 162 6.66 27.15 14.99
N LEU A 163 7.56 27.88 14.34
CA LEU A 163 8.98 27.94 14.69
C LEU A 163 9.17 28.48 16.12
N LEU A 164 8.36 29.44 16.55
CA LEU A 164 8.43 30.01 17.90
C LEU A 164 8.08 28.97 18.97
N ASP A 165 7.07 28.10 18.71
CA ASP A 165 6.74 27.00 19.61
C ASP A 165 7.93 26.08 19.83
N VAL A 166 8.66 25.75 18.75
CA VAL A 166 9.83 24.87 18.82
C VAL A 166 10.96 25.54 19.58
N ILE A 167 11.27 26.82 19.32
CA ILE A 167 12.33 27.56 20.02
C ILE A 167 11.99 27.65 21.51
N HIS A 168 10.76 27.96 21.86
CA HIS A 168 10.30 28.00 23.26
C HIS A 168 10.45 26.63 23.92
N PHE A 169 10.00 25.56 23.26
CA PHE A 169 10.10 24.18 23.76
C PHE A 169 11.56 23.77 23.99
N VAL A 170 12.45 24.07 23.04
CA VAL A 170 13.89 23.74 23.14
C VAL A 170 14.54 24.48 24.31
N ASN A 171 14.19 25.75 24.51
CA ASN A 171 14.78 26.59 25.56
C ASN A 171 14.23 26.32 26.95
N SER A 172 12.92 26.06 27.08
CA SER A 172 12.28 25.84 28.39
C SER A 172 12.21 24.35 28.78
N GLY A 173 12.26 23.44 27.81
CA GLY A 173 12.03 22.01 28.03
C GLY A 173 10.55 21.66 28.33
N ASN A 174 9.67 22.65 28.35
CA ASN A 174 8.26 22.54 28.75
C ASN A 174 7.35 23.19 27.70
N GLY A 175 6.05 23.00 27.84
CA GLY A 175 5.01 23.68 27.04
C GLY A 175 4.37 22.81 25.96
N ILE A 176 5.00 21.73 25.54
CA ILE A 176 4.42 20.79 24.56
C ILE A 176 4.42 19.39 25.17
N LEU A 177 3.27 18.74 25.15
CA LEU A 177 3.13 17.36 25.61
C LEU A 177 3.30 16.39 24.44
N PRO A 178 3.97 15.24 24.64
CA PRO A 178 4.10 14.24 23.61
C PRO A 178 2.75 13.60 23.29
N VAL A 179 2.51 13.34 22.01
CA VAL A 179 1.30 12.65 21.54
C VAL A 179 1.42 11.17 21.87
N LYS A 180 0.39 10.63 22.51
CA LYS A 180 0.22 9.19 22.70
C LYS A 180 -0.77 8.68 21.67
N ALA A 181 -0.41 7.63 20.95
CA ALA A 181 -1.29 6.98 20.00
C ALA A 181 -1.51 5.51 20.40
N ASP A 182 -2.77 5.09 20.36
CA ASP A 182 -3.18 3.70 20.57
C ASP A 182 -3.57 3.11 19.20
N GLY A 183 -2.66 2.32 18.63
CA GLY A 183 -2.84 1.69 17.33
C GLY A 183 -4.01 0.71 17.29
N ASP A 184 -4.25 -0.03 18.38
CA ASP A 184 -5.32 -1.03 18.44
C ASP A 184 -6.70 -0.38 18.46
N SER A 185 -6.86 0.73 19.17
CA SER A 185 -8.13 1.48 19.19
C SER A 185 -8.42 2.10 17.82
N LEU A 186 -7.41 2.61 17.12
CA LEU A 186 -7.55 3.18 15.78
C LEU A 186 -7.94 2.13 14.75
N LEU A 187 -7.35 0.93 14.80
CA LEU A 187 -7.71 -0.18 13.91
C LEU A 187 -9.17 -0.63 14.09
N ARG A 188 -9.68 -0.61 15.32
CA ARG A 188 -11.09 -0.96 15.61
C ARG A 188 -12.06 0.12 15.13
N ALA A 189 -11.73 1.39 15.32
CA ALA A 189 -12.58 2.52 14.93
C ALA A 189 -12.73 2.71 13.42
N SER A 190 -11.75 2.27 12.63
CA SER A 190 -11.68 2.52 11.18
C SER A 190 -12.53 1.58 10.32
N GLN A 191 -13.31 0.65 10.89
CA GLN A 191 -14.03 -0.41 10.15
C GLN A 191 -15.46 -0.01 9.73
N GLN A 192 -15.64 1.20 9.21
CA GLN A 192 -16.94 1.62 8.70
C GLN A 192 -17.01 1.47 7.18
N PHE A 193 -18.02 0.74 6.70
CA PHE A 193 -18.27 0.55 5.27
C PHE A 193 -19.66 1.07 4.91
N PHE A 194 -19.78 1.79 3.79
CA PHE A 194 -21.05 2.33 3.30
C PHE A 194 -21.80 1.37 2.37
N VAL A 195 -21.21 0.22 2.04
CA VAL A 195 -21.77 -0.80 1.15
C VAL A 195 -21.79 -2.17 1.84
N ASP A 196 -22.73 -3.04 1.47
CA ASP A 196 -22.89 -4.35 2.08
C ASP A 196 -23.28 -5.40 1.05
N PHE A 197 -22.89 -6.67 1.26
CA PHE A 197 -23.25 -7.80 0.40
C PHE A 197 -24.75 -8.10 0.42
N LYS A 198 -25.51 -7.66 1.43
CA LYS A 198 -26.98 -7.75 1.47
C LYS A 198 -27.65 -7.03 0.30
N ASP A 199 -26.98 -6.02 -0.31
CA ASP A 199 -27.51 -5.31 -1.47
C ASP A 199 -27.38 -6.13 -2.77
N VAL A 200 -26.60 -7.21 -2.77
CA VAL A 200 -26.39 -8.07 -3.94
C VAL A 200 -27.40 -9.21 -3.91
N ARG A 201 -28.34 -9.18 -4.84
CA ARG A 201 -29.35 -10.25 -4.99
C ARG A 201 -28.87 -11.31 -5.96
N GLY A 202 -29.17 -12.59 -5.68
CA GLY A 202 -28.71 -13.72 -6.49
C GLY A 202 -27.19 -13.93 -6.45
N GLN A 203 -26.65 -14.44 -7.55
CA GLN A 203 -25.21 -14.60 -7.80
C GLN A 203 -24.44 -15.41 -6.72
N GLN A 204 -25.05 -16.48 -6.19
CA GLN A 204 -24.48 -17.27 -5.09
C GLN A 204 -23.08 -17.82 -5.41
N THR A 205 -22.88 -18.31 -6.65
CA THR A 205 -21.57 -18.82 -7.11
C THR A 205 -20.49 -17.74 -7.08
N ALA A 206 -20.83 -16.52 -7.53
CA ALA A 206 -19.89 -15.40 -7.52
C ALA A 206 -19.57 -14.96 -6.07
N LYS A 207 -20.57 -14.90 -5.20
CA LYS A 207 -20.38 -14.60 -3.77
C LYS A 207 -19.47 -15.64 -3.10
N ARG A 208 -19.70 -16.94 -3.36
CA ARG A 208 -18.85 -18.01 -2.82
C ARG A 208 -17.41 -17.91 -3.31
N ALA A 209 -17.19 -17.68 -4.58
CA ALA A 209 -15.86 -17.49 -5.15
C ALA A 209 -15.13 -16.27 -4.55
N ILE A 210 -15.87 -15.16 -4.35
CA ILE A 210 -15.33 -13.95 -3.71
C ILE A 210 -15.00 -14.20 -2.24
N GLU A 211 -15.83 -14.94 -1.51
CA GLU A 211 -15.55 -15.35 -0.13
C GLU A 211 -14.24 -16.15 -0.05
N ILE A 212 -14.06 -17.13 -0.92
CA ILE A 212 -12.83 -17.95 -1.00
C ILE A 212 -11.63 -17.05 -1.36
N ALA A 213 -11.78 -16.17 -2.36
CA ALA A 213 -10.75 -15.26 -2.78
C ALA A 213 -10.29 -14.34 -1.62
N CYS A 214 -11.23 -13.74 -0.88
CA CYS A 214 -10.94 -12.89 0.27
C CYS A 214 -10.33 -13.67 1.45
N ALA A 215 -10.79 -14.90 1.70
CA ALA A 215 -10.27 -15.75 2.76
C ALA A 215 -8.82 -16.16 2.51
N GLY A 216 -8.48 -16.55 1.28
CA GLY A 216 -7.16 -17.03 0.90
C GLY A 216 -6.23 -15.97 0.35
N GLY A 217 -6.71 -14.75 0.06
CA GLY A 217 -5.94 -13.71 -0.64
C GLY A 217 -5.71 -14.04 -2.12
N HIS A 218 -6.63 -14.80 -2.74
CA HIS A 218 -6.49 -15.26 -4.13
C HIS A 218 -6.90 -14.19 -5.13
N ASN A 219 -6.16 -14.10 -6.23
CA ASN A 219 -6.51 -13.25 -7.36
C ASN A 219 -7.75 -13.81 -8.08
N ILE A 220 -8.69 -12.94 -8.46
CA ILE A 220 -9.96 -13.33 -9.07
C ILE A 220 -10.24 -12.58 -10.36
N LEU A 221 -10.72 -13.29 -11.38
CA LEU A 221 -11.24 -12.74 -12.62
C LEU A 221 -12.74 -13.03 -12.75
N MET A 222 -13.50 -11.98 -12.95
CA MET A 222 -14.95 -12.01 -13.16
C MET A 222 -15.26 -11.75 -14.63
N ILE A 223 -15.83 -12.74 -15.31
CA ILE A 223 -16.24 -12.64 -16.72
C ILE A 223 -17.77 -12.60 -16.78
N GLY A 224 -18.35 -11.71 -17.57
CA GLY A 224 -19.81 -11.65 -17.72
C GLY A 224 -20.29 -10.47 -18.53
N PRO A 225 -21.57 -10.47 -18.95
CA PRO A 225 -22.13 -9.41 -19.80
C PRO A 225 -22.13 -8.04 -19.11
N PRO A 226 -22.26 -6.96 -19.88
CA PRO A 226 -22.47 -5.63 -19.33
C PRO A 226 -23.69 -5.61 -18.39
N GLY A 227 -23.59 -4.91 -17.25
CA GLY A 227 -24.66 -4.83 -16.28
C GLY A 227 -24.86 -6.07 -15.39
N SER A 228 -23.99 -7.09 -15.46
CA SER A 228 -24.07 -8.26 -14.59
C SER A 228 -23.65 -8.01 -13.13
N GLY A 229 -23.19 -6.81 -12.78
CA GLY A 229 -22.87 -6.44 -11.40
C GLY A 229 -21.43 -6.70 -10.95
N LYS A 230 -20.49 -6.99 -11.87
CA LYS A 230 -19.07 -7.26 -11.57
C LYS A 230 -18.42 -6.16 -10.71
N THR A 231 -18.57 -4.92 -11.14
CA THR A 231 -18.05 -3.74 -10.41
C THR A 231 -18.72 -3.57 -9.05
N MET A 232 -20.03 -3.89 -8.94
CA MET A 232 -20.78 -3.85 -7.69
C MET A 232 -20.26 -4.90 -6.69
N LEU A 233 -19.96 -6.10 -7.16
CA LEU A 233 -19.34 -7.17 -6.37
C LEU A 233 -17.94 -6.77 -5.88
N ALA A 234 -17.09 -6.26 -6.80
CA ALA A 234 -15.73 -5.84 -6.47
C ALA A 234 -15.68 -4.74 -5.40
N LYS A 235 -16.55 -3.74 -5.49
CA LYS A 235 -16.66 -2.66 -4.49
C LYS A 235 -17.05 -3.14 -3.09
N ARG A 236 -17.65 -4.33 -2.98
CA ARG A 236 -18.04 -4.93 -1.69
C ARG A 236 -16.99 -5.87 -1.11
N MET A 237 -16.01 -6.31 -1.90
CA MET A 237 -14.95 -7.19 -1.40
C MET A 237 -14.22 -6.62 -0.17
N PRO A 238 -13.90 -5.33 -0.07
CA PRO A 238 -13.28 -4.76 1.13
C PRO A 238 -14.07 -4.99 2.41
N THR A 239 -15.41 -5.09 2.34
CA THR A 239 -16.26 -5.27 3.51
C THR A 239 -16.12 -6.64 4.17
N ILE A 240 -15.63 -7.64 3.43
CA ILE A 240 -15.44 -9.02 3.90
C ILE A 240 -13.97 -9.41 4.06
N LEU A 241 -13.03 -8.56 3.65
CA LEU A 241 -11.61 -8.81 3.91
C LEU A 241 -11.34 -8.88 5.42
N PRO A 242 -10.39 -9.74 5.86
CA PRO A 242 -10.00 -9.80 7.26
C PRO A 242 -9.40 -8.46 7.71
N PRO A 243 -9.56 -8.10 9.00
CA PRO A 243 -8.95 -6.87 9.53
C PRO A 243 -7.43 -6.91 9.37
N PHE A 244 -6.81 -5.74 9.40
CA PHE A 244 -5.35 -5.64 9.47
C PHE A 244 -4.81 -6.21 10.77
N THR A 245 -3.62 -6.81 10.71
CA THR A 245 -2.73 -6.86 11.86
C THR A 245 -2.08 -5.48 12.02
N PHE A 246 -1.57 -5.17 13.20
CA PHE A 246 -0.88 -3.89 13.42
C PHE A 246 0.32 -3.70 12.47
N GLU A 247 1.06 -4.77 12.20
CA GLU A 247 2.21 -4.76 11.29
C GLU A 247 1.80 -4.50 9.83
N GLU A 248 0.74 -5.15 9.33
CA GLU A 248 0.20 -4.90 7.98
C GLU A 248 -0.27 -3.44 7.84
N ALA A 249 -0.94 -2.90 8.88
CA ALA A 249 -1.40 -1.53 8.88
C ALA A 249 -0.23 -0.53 8.88
N LEU A 250 0.81 -0.80 9.68
CA LEU A 250 2.01 0.04 9.75
C LEU A 250 2.75 0.06 8.39
N GLU A 251 2.94 -1.11 7.76
CA GLU A 251 3.59 -1.24 6.45
C GLU A 251 2.80 -0.49 5.36
N THR A 252 1.48 -0.62 5.37
CA THR A 252 0.60 0.08 4.44
C THR A 252 0.62 1.59 4.68
N THR A 253 0.57 2.03 5.94
CA THR A 253 0.63 3.45 6.31
C THR A 253 1.95 4.07 5.88
N LYS A 254 3.07 3.36 6.02
CA LYS A 254 4.40 3.79 5.58
C LYS A 254 4.42 4.13 4.08
N ILE A 255 3.81 3.28 3.24
CA ILE A 255 3.71 3.53 1.80
C ILE A 255 2.84 4.76 1.51
N HIS A 256 1.68 4.87 2.17
CA HIS A 256 0.76 5.99 1.98
C HIS A 256 1.34 7.32 2.48
N SER A 257 2.12 7.30 3.55
CA SER A 257 2.85 8.45 4.10
C SER A 257 3.86 8.99 3.09
N VAL A 258 4.72 8.12 2.53
CA VAL A 258 5.72 8.49 1.52
C VAL A 258 5.06 8.99 0.23
N ALA A 259 3.97 8.36 -0.19
CA ALA A 259 3.21 8.81 -1.36
C ALA A 259 2.54 10.18 -1.15
N GLY A 260 2.33 10.58 0.11
CA GLY A 260 1.63 11.82 0.47
C GLY A 260 0.12 11.74 0.24
N VAL A 261 -0.46 10.52 0.30
CA VAL A 261 -1.91 10.28 0.16
C VAL A 261 -2.60 10.00 1.50
N LEU A 262 -1.85 10.01 2.60
CA LEU A 262 -2.40 9.87 3.94
C LEU A 262 -3.16 11.15 4.30
N GLU A 263 -4.41 11.03 4.73
CA GLU A 263 -5.21 12.17 5.18
C GLU A 263 -4.59 12.80 6.42
N GLN A 264 -4.62 14.13 6.50
CA GLN A 264 -4.04 14.87 7.62
C GLN A 264 -4.71 14.46 8.95
N GLY A 265 -3.88 14.26 9.96
CA GLY A 265 -4.34 13.83 11.28
C GLY A 265 -4.72 12.35 11.38
N THR A 266 -4.57 11.57 10.31
CA THR A 266 -4.69 10.11 10.34
C THR A 266 -3.41 9.52 10.92
N GLY A 267 -3.53 8.71 11.97
CA GLY A 267 -2.38 8.02 12.55
C GLY A 267 -2.00 6.75 11.81
N LEU A 268 -3.00 5.99 11.37
CA LEU A 268 -2.82 4.67 10.77
C LEU A 268 -3.90 4.41 9.71
N VAL A 269 -3.53 3.77 8.61
CA VAL A 269 -4.48 3.24 7.64
C VAL A 269 -5.17 2.03 8.28
N GLY A 270 -6.41 2.21 8.72
CA GLY A 270 -7.13 1.19 9.50
C GLY A 270 -7.95 0.20 8.68
N THR A 271 -8.19 0.49 7.40
CA THR A 271 -8.92 -0.39 6.47
C THR A 271 -8.01 -0.78 5.30
N ARG A 272 -8.21 -2.01 4.79
CA ARG A 272 -7.46 -2.48 3.61
C ARG A 272 -7.76 -1.58 2.41
N PRO A 273 -6.73 -1.03 1.75
CA PRO A 273 -6.92 -0.14 0.60
C PRO A 273 -7.71 -0.81 -0.52
N TYR A 274 -8.59 -0.05 -1.14
CA TYR A 274 -9.25 -0.39 -2.39
C TYR A 274 -8.81 0.60 -3.46
N ARG A 275 -8.07 0.12 -4.45
CA ARG A 275 -7.57 0.93 -5.57
C ARG A 275 -8.22 0.46 -6.87
N SER A 276 -8.74 1.38 -7.64
CA SER A 276 -9.43 1.07 -8.90
C SER A 276 -9.02 2.10 -9.96
N PRO A 277 -7.80 1.95 -10.52
CA PRO A 277 -7.34 2.84 -11.58
C PRO A 277 -8.18 2.67 -12.85
N HIS A 278 -8.36 3.75 -13.58
CA HIS A 278 -9.00 3.72 -14.88
C HIS A 278 -8.10 3.06 -15.93
N HIS A 279 -8.66 2.42 -16.94
CA HIS A 279 -7.89 1.71 -17.96
C HIS A 279 -6.96 2.62 -18.82
N THR A 280 -7.12 3.94 -18.77
CA THR A 280 -6.22 4.92 -19.40
C THR A 280 -4.95 5.23 -18.58
N ILE A 281 -4.77 4.60 -17.43
CA ILE A 281 -3.59 4.80 -16.59
C ILE A 281 -2.31 4.42 -17.36
N SER A 282 -1.24 5.17 -17.14
CA SER A 282 0.08 4.83 -17.66
C SER A 282 0.75 3.73 -16.80
N ASP A 283 1.76 3.04 -17.36
CA ASP A 283 2.61 2.11 -16.61
C ASP A 283 3.25 2.78 -15.38
N ALA A 284 3.76 4.01 -15.54
CA ALA A 284 4.30 4.78 -14.43
C ALA A 284 3.25 5.14 -13.36
N GLY A 285 1.99 5.37 -13.74
CA GLY A 285 0.90 5.56 -12.78
C GLY A 285 0.57 4.27 -12.03
N LEU A 286 0.61 3.14 -12.72
CA LEU A 286 0.26 1.85 -12.13
C LEU A 286 1.35 1.32 -11.20
N ILE A 287 2.60 1.24 -11.65
CA ILE A 287 3.72 0.67 -10.85
C ILE A 287 4.50 1.71 -10.07
N GLY A 288 4.39 2.96 -10.44
CA GLY A 288 5.19 4.04 -9.90
C GLY A 288 6.27 4.52 -10.86
N GLY A 289 6.82 5.68 -10.61
CA GLY A 289 7.80 6.30 -11.49
C GLY A 289 8.05 7.76 -11.16
N GLY A 290 8.53 8.50 -12.16
CA GLY A 290 8.92 9.90 -12.05
C GLY A 290 10.43 10.07 -12.00
N VAL A 291 10.89 11.33 -11.99
CA VAL A 291 12.32 11.67 -11.81
C VAL A 291 12.81 11.19 -10.45
N ILE A 292 11.98 11.37 -9.44
CA ILE A 292 12.09 10.78 -8.11
C ILE A 292 11.05 9.67 -8.08
N PRO A 293 11.44 8.39 -8.02
CA PRO A 293 10.49 7.29 -8.04
C PRO A 293 9.54 7.34 -6.84
N ARG A 294 8.24 7.35 -7.13
CA ARG A 294 7.16 7.29 -6.13
C ARG A 294 6.36 6.02 -6.31
N PRO A 295 5.74 5.50 -5.23
CA PRO A 295 4.88 4.34 -5.34
C PRO A 295 3.65 4.62 -6.21
N GLY A 296 3.31 3.65 -7.08
CA GLY A 296 2.11 3.69 -7.93
C GLY A 296 0.92 2.98 -7.28
N GLU A 297 -0.17 2.81 -8.06
CA GLU A 297 -1.43 2.19 -7.60
C GLU A 297 -1.24 0.78 -7.03
N VAL A 298 -0.32 -0.02 -7.57
CA VAL A 298 -0.03 -1.38 -7.05
C VAL A 298 0.56 -1.33 -5.64
N SER A 299 1.42 -0.37 -5.35
CA SER A 299 1.98 -0.18 -4.01
C SER A 299 0.98 0.48 -3.07
N LEU A 300 0.14 1.40 -3.57
CA LEU A 300 -0.96 1.99 -2.80
C LEU A 300 -2.05 0.96 -2.45
N ALA A 301 -2.16 -0.13 -3.22
CA ALA A 301 -3.04 -1.26 -2.93
C ALA A 301 -2.41 -2.29 -1.97
N HIS A 302 -1.20 -2.04 -1.46
CA HIS A 302 -0.48 -2.99 -0.61
C HIS A 302 -1.33 -3.46 0.57
N ASN A 303 -1.32 -4.78 0.83
CA ASN A 303 -2.16 -5.47 1.81
C ASN A 303 -3.69 -5.25 1.63
N GLY A 304 -4.11 -4.79 0.46
CA GLY A 304 -5.49 -4.49 0.11
C GLY A 304 -5.90 -5.10 -1.23
N LEU A 305 -6.75 -4.40 -1.96
CA LEU A 305 -7.37 -4.84 -3.21
C LEU A 305 -7.06 -3.86 -4.35
N LEU A 306 -6.52 -4.38 -5.45
CA LEU A 306 -6.44 -3.69 -6.73
C LEU A 306 -7.55 -4.22 -7.64
N PHE A 307 -8.48 -3.36 -8.04
CA PHE A 307 -9.55 -3.70 -8.95
C PHE A 307 -9.30 -3.12 -10.33
N LEU A 308 -9.24 -3.97 -11.36
CA LEU A 308 -9.13 -3.58 -12.75
C LEU A 308 -10.42 -3.93 -13.50
N ASP A 309 -11.25 -2.92 -13.73
CA ASP A 309 -12.45 -3.07 -14.54
C ASP A 309 -12.09 -2.99 -16.03
N GLU A 310 -12.85 -3.69 -16.87
CA GLU A 310 -12.62 -3.74 -18.32
C GLU A 310 -11.18 -4.16 -18.66
N LEU A 311 -10.68 -5.23 -18.05
CA LEU A 311 -9.28 -5.66 -18.11
C LEU A 311 -8.68 -5.65 -19.53
N PRO A 312 -9.37 -6.10 -20.63
CA PRO A 312 -8.81 -6.06 -21.99
C PRO A 312 -8.71 -4.65 -22.60
N GLU A 313 -9.25 -3.61 -21.94
CA GLU A 313 -9.14 -2.22 -22.43
C GLU A 313 -7.86 -1.53 -21.93
N PHE A 314 -7.18 -2.10 -20.92
CA PHE A 314 -5.86 -1.62 -20.54
C PHE A 314 -4.82 -1.85 -21.65
N PRO A 315 -3.89 -0.92 -21.87
CA PRO A 315 -2.76 -1.13 -22.76
C PRO A 315 -1.95 -2.38 -22.36
N ARG A 316 -1.51 -3.15 -23.35
CA ARG A 316 -0.79 -4.42 -23.10
C ARG A 316 0.46 -4.24 -22.24
N ASN A 317 1.24 -3.18 -22.46
CA ASN A 317 2.42 -2.87 -21.65
C ASN A 317 2.05 -2.63 -20.17
N VAL A 318 0.90 -1.98 -19.90
CA VAL A 318 0.40 -1.73 -18.54
C VAL A 318 0.00 -3.04 -17.84
N LEU A 319 -0.57 -4.01 -18.57
CA LEU A 319 -0.89 -5.32 -18.01
C LEU A 319 0.37 -6.18 -17.76
N GLU A 320 1.36 -6.10 -18.63
CA GLU A 320 2.60 -6.89 -18.50
C GLU A 320 3.43 -6.49 -17.26
N VAL A 321 3.42 -5.22 -16.87
CA VAL A 321 4.17 -4.78 -15.68
C VAL A 321 3.58 -5.29 -14.36
N LEU A 322 2.32 -5.77 -14.35
CA LEU A 322 1.70 -6.41 -13.18
C LEU A 322 2.30 -7.79 -12.86
N ARG A 323 3.02 -8.41 -13.82
CA ARG A 323 3.54 -9.78 -13.63
C ARG A 323 4.53 -9.86 -12.47
N GLN A 324 5.42 -8.88 -12.34
CA GLN A 324 6.38 -8.84 -11.25
C GLN A 324 5.70 -8.69 -9.87
N PRO A 325 4.87 -7.68 -9.61
CA PRO A 325 4.25 -7.54 -8.30
C PRO A 325 3.32 -8.70 -7.91
N LEU A 326 2.65 -9.34 -8.87
CA LEU A 326 1.83 -10.53 -8.60
C LEU A 326 2.65 -11.79 -8.25
N GLU A 327 3.93 -11.83 -8.61
CA GLU A 327 4.84 -12.95 -8.29
C GLU A 327 5.67 -12.66 -7.05
N ASP A 328 6.35 -11.51 -7.04
CA ASP A 328 7.34 -11.15 -6.02
C ASP A 328 6.74 -10.36 -4.85
N GLY A 329 5.54 -9.81 -5.00
CA GLY A 329 4.93 -8.91 -4.00
C GLY A 329 5.66 -7.58 -3.84
N THR A 330 6.51 -7.21 -4.82
CA THR A 330 7.28 -5.97 -4.83
C THR A 330 7.38 -5.40 -6.24
N VAL A 331 7.63 -4.10 -6.33
CA VAL A 331 7.91 -3.38 -7.58
C VAL A 331 9.27 -2.71 -7.46
N SER A 332 10.16 -2.98 -8.42
CA SER A 332 11.46 -2.32 -8.51
C SER A 332 11.45 -1.29 -9.64
N ILE A 333 11.73 -0.03 -9.29
CA ILE A 333 11.81 1.09 -10.23
C ILE A 333 13.26 1.50 -10.35
N ALA A 334 13.90 1.11 -11.49
CA ALA A 334 15.27 1.48 -11.80
C ALA A 334 15.30 2.76 -12.64
N ARG A 335 16.17 3.70 -12.28
CA ARG A 335 16.51 4.91 -13.02
C ARG A 335 18.03 5.03 -13.09
N ALA A 336 18.54 5.85 -13.98
CA ALA A 336 19.99 6.01 -14.17
C ALA A 336 20.76 6.35 -12.88
N SER A 337 20.13 7.06 -11.96
CA SER A 337 20.76 7.53 -10.71
C SER A 337 20.36 6.74 -9.46
N MET A 338 19.33 5.90 -9.52
CA MET A 338 18.83 5.16 -8.35
C MET A 338 17.94 3.98 -8.73
N SER A 339 17.88 2.98 -7.85
CA SER A 339 16.90 1.90 -7.90
C SER A 339 16.17 1.81 -6.57
N LEU A 340 14.84 1.86 -6.61
CA LEU A 340 13.99 1.78 -5.43
C LEU A 340 13.02 0.59 -5.56
N THR A 341 12.83 -0.12 -4.47
CA THR A 341 11.85 -1.22 -4.40
C THR A 341 10.74 -0.84 -3.44
N PHE A 342 9.49 -0.98 -3.90
CA PHE A 342 8.30 -0.72 -3.12
C PHE A 342 7.53 -2.02 -2.88
N PRO A 343 7.02 -2.28 -1.67
CA PRO A 343 6.09 -3.37 -1.43
C PRO A 343 4.82 -3.22 -2.26
N ALA A 344 4.34 -4.34 -2.81
CA ALA A 344 3.16 -4.37 -3.67
C ALA A 344 2.43 -5.72 -3.53
N ARG A 345 2.21 -6.18 -2.30
CA ARG A 345 1.42 -7.38 -2.00
C ARG A 345 -0.05 -7.00 -1.96
N PHE A 346 -0.75 -7.16 -3.04
CA PHE A 346 -2.17 -6.87 -3.16
C PHE A 346 -2.91 -8.11 -3.67
N MET A 347 -4.20 -8.16 -3.43
CA MET A 347 -5.12 -9.06 -4.07
C MET A 347 -5.63 -8.41 -5.36
N LEU A 348 -5.50 -9.09 -6.49
CA LEU A 348 -6.04 -8.61 -7.76
C LEU A 348 -7.48 -9.09 -7.91
N ALA A 349 -8.41 -8.17 -8.09
CA ALA A 349 -9.72 -8.45 -8.67
C ALA A 349 -9.77 -7.83 -10.07
N ALA A 350 -10.15 -8.60 -11.06
CA ALA A 350 -10.30 -8.12 -12.42
C ALA A 350 -11.69 -8.44 -12.95
N ALA A 351 -12.22 -7.57 -13.81
CA ALA A 351 -13.48 -7.79 -14.48
C ALA A 351 -13.33 -7.58 -15.99
N MET A 352 -14.00 -8.41 -16.77
CA MET A 352 -14.05 -8.27 -18.21
C MET A 352 -15.38 -8.74 -18.79
N ASN A 353 -15.68 -8.29 -20.00
CA ASN A 353 -16.76 -8.86 -20.80
C ASN A 353 -16.25 -10.10 -21.54
N PRO A 354 -17.12 -11.05 -21.93
CA PRO A 354 -16.71 -12.26 -22.64
C PRO A 354 -16.27 -12.00 -24.10
N CYS A 355 -16.62 -10.86 -24.67
CA CYS A 355 -16.27 -10.44 -26.02
C CYS A 355 -16.47 -8.91 -26.17
N PRO A 356 -16.07 -8.28 -27.30
CA PRO A 356 -16.26 -6.84 -27.51
C PRO A 356 -17.70 -6.35 -27.38
N CYS A 357 -18.71 -7.11 -27.86
CA CYS A 357 -20.12 -6.74 -27.68
C CYS A 357 -20.67 -7.11 -26.29
N GLY A 358 -19.97 -7.98 -25.54
CA GLY A 358 -20.32 -8.38 -24.19
C GLY A 358 -21.30 -9.55 -24.05
N PHE A 359 -21.78 -10.14 -25.15
CA PHE A 359 -22.88 -11.13 -25.11
C PHE A 359 -22.48 -12.53 -25.62
N HIS A 360 -21.19 -12.84 -25.70
CA HIS A 360 -20.76 -14.19 -26.05
C HIS A 360 -21.20 -15.18 -24.97
N ASN A 361 -21.90 -16.26 -25.38
CA ASN A 361 -22.52 -17.25 -24.50
C ASN A 361 -23.64 -16.69 -23.57
N ASP A 362 -24.17 -15.49 -23.85
CA ASP A 362 -25.33 -14.96 -23.13
C ASP A 362 -26.60 -15.72 -23.56
N ARG A 363 -27.48 -16.03 -22.58
CA ARG A 363 -28.72 -16.78 -22.82
C ARG A 363 -29.87 -15.90 -23.32
N THR A 364 -29.72 -14.59 -23.21
CA THR A 364 -30.80 -13.61 -23.47
C THR A 364 -30.56 -12.75 -24.68
N ARG A 365 -29.30 -12.64 -25.14
CA ARG A 365 -28.93 -11.81 -26.29
C ARG A 365 -27.91 -12.50 -27.19
N ASP A 366 -28.08 -12.38 -28.50
CA ASP A 366 -27.16 -12.97 -29.46
C ASP A 366 -25.87 -12.16 -29.58
N CYS A 367 -24.76 -12.88 -29.60
CA CYS A 367 -23.44 -12.30 -29.82
C CYS A 367 -23.24 -11.95 -31.29
N GLN A 368 -22.85 -10.71 -31.59
CA GLN A 368 -22.57 -10.24 -32.96
C GLN A 368 -21.08 -10.32 -33.34
N CYS A 369 -20.23 -10.80 -32.45
CA CYS A 369 -18.79 -10.89 -32.69
C CYS A 369 -18.42 -12.15 -33.45
N THR A 370 -17.55 -12.02 -34.44
CA THR A 370 -16.94 -13.17 -35.11
C THR A 370 -15.88 -13.79 -34.21
N THR A 371 -15.58 -15.08 -34.41
CA THR A 371 -14.51 -15.78 -33.63
C THR A 371 -13.18 -15.05 -33.63
N PRO A 372 -12.67 -14.50 -34.78
CA PRO A 372 -11.43 -13.72 -34.75
C PRO A 372 -11.51 -12.43 -33.92
N MET A 373 -12.68 -11.78 -33.85
CA MET A 373 -12.87 -10.61 -32.97
C MET A 373 -12.77 -10.98 -31.50
N ILE A 374 -13.38 -12.10 -31.10
CA ILE A 374 -13.32 -12.62 -29.73
C ILE A 374 -11.88 -12.97 -29.37
N GLN A 375 -11.20 -13.73 -30.21
CA GLN A 375 -9.80 -14.12 -30.01
C GLN A 375 -8.87 -12.90 -29.88
N ARG A 376 -9.03 -11.88 -30.75
CA ARG A 376 -8.26 -10.64 -30.67
C ARG A 376 -8.52 -9.89 -29.35
N TYR A 377 -9.75 -9.90 -28.85
CA TYR A 377 -10.12 -9.25 -27.60
C TYR A 377 -9.49 -9.95 -26.40
N VAL A 378 -9.62 -11.25 -26.33
CA VAL A 378 -9.07 -12.07 -25.22
C VAL A 378 -7.55 -12.10 -25.25
N SER A 379 -6.90 -12.13 -26.44
CA SER A 379 -5.44 -12.14 -26.59
C SER A 379 -4.73 -10.86 -26.17
N LYS A 380 -5.47 -9.78 -25.85
CA LYS A 380 -4.90 -8.59 -25.21
C LYS A 380 -4.32 -8.93 -23.83
N ILE A 381 -4.88 -9.93 -23.15
CA ILE A 381 -4.41 -10.45 -21.89
C ILE A 381 -3.45 -11.60 -22.17
N SER A 382 -2.22 -11.50 -21.67
CA SER A 382 -1.22 -12.55 -21.90
C SER A 382 -1.48 -13.80 -21.06
N GLY A 383 -1.17 -14.98 -21.59
CA GLY A 383 -1.23 -16.25 -20.86
C GLY A 383 -0.50 -16.19 -19.51
N PRO A 384 0.76 -15.68 -19.46
CA PRO A 384 1.48 -15.52 -18.20
C PRO A 384 0.81 -14.65 -17.15
N LEU A 385 0.01 -13.65 -17.53
CA LEU A 385 -0.79 -12.87 -16.58
C LEU A 385 -1.99 -13.68 -16.09
N MET A 386 -2.67 -14.39 -17.00
CA MET A 386 -3.78 -15.28 -16.65
C MET A 386 -3.37 -16.40 -15.71
N ASP A 387 -2.20 -16.96 -15.91
CA ASP A 387 -1.62 -17.95 -15.00
C ASP A 387 -1.45 -17.44 -13.56
N ARG A 388 -1.45 -16.13 -13.32
CA ARG A 388 -1.31 -15.50 -12.00
C ARG A 388 -2.64 -15.16 -11.33
N ILE A 389 -3.75 -15.41 -12.00
CA ILE A 389 -5.09 -15.28 -11.44
C ILE A 389 -5.55 -16.67 -11.02
N ASP A 390 -5.91 -16.84 -9.75
CA ASP A 390 -6.17 -18.16 -9.17
C ASP A 390 -7.60 -18.64 -9.46
N ILE A 391 -8.56 -17.72 -9.47
CA ILE A 391 -9.99 -17.98 -9.55
C ILE A 391 -10.58 -17.27 -10.77
N HIS A 392 -11.20 -18.02 -11.67
CA HIS A 392 -11.94 -17.50 -12.82
C HIS A 392 -13.42 -17.88 -12.68
N ILE A 393 -14.29 -16.87 -12.73
CA ILE A 393 -15.74 -17.09 -12.58
C ILE A 393 -16.54 -16.43 -13.69
N ASP A 394 -17.62 -17.08 -14.09
CA ASP A 394 -18.68 -16.48 -14.88
C ASP A 394 -19.69 -15.78 -13.96
N VAL A 395 -20.00 -14.52 -14.29
CA VAL A 395 -20.97 -13.69 -13.56
C VAL A 395 -22.13 -13.38 -14.50
N PRO A 396 -23.14 -14.24 -14.58
CA PRO A 396 -24.27 -14.06 -15.49
C PRO A 396 -25.13 -12.86 -15.07
N ALA A 397 -25.93 -12.36 -16.00
CA ALA A 397 -26.95 -11.35 -15.69
C ALA A 397 -27.97 -11.92 -14.68
N VAL A 398 -28.33 -11.10 -13.69
CA VAL A 398 -29.31 -11.50 -12.67
C VAL A 398 -30.71 -11.59 -13.26
N ASN A 399 -31.39 -12.72 -13.07
CA ASN A 399 -32.75 -12.91 -13.52
C ASN A 399 -33.73 -12.04 -12.70
N TYR A 400 -34.80 -11.56 -13.37
CA TYR A 400 -35.83 -10.77 -12.70
C TYR A 400 -36.46 -11.46 -11.47
N LYS A 401 -36.59 -12.79 -11.51
CA LYS A 401 -37.08 -13.59 -10.38
C LYS A 401 -36.15 -13.53 -9.17
N GLU A 402 -34.84 -13.56 -9.39
CA GLU A 402 -33.83 -13.41 -8.34
C GLU A 402 -33.81 -12.02 -7.76
N MET A 403 -34.01 -10.97 -8.59
CA MET A 403 -34.12 -9.58 -8.12
C MET A 403 -35.32 -9.34 -7.21
N ARG A 404 -36.44 -10.06 -7.42
CA ARG A 404 -37.66 -9.99 -6.62
C ARG A 404 -37.73 -11.02 -5.49
N SER A 405 -36.70 -11.84 -5.33
CA SER A 405 -36.67 -12.84 -4.27
C SER A 405 -36.87 -12.17 -2.90
N THR A 406 -37.78 -12.71 -2.11
CA THR A 406 -38.03 -12.28 -0.72
C THR A 406 -36.98 -12.81 0.25
N HIS A 407 -36.10 -13.71 -0.20
CA HIS A 407 -35.01 -14.20 0.62
C HIS A 407 -33.99 -13.08 0.83
N GLU A 408 -33.75 -12.68 2.08
CA GLU A 408 -32.73 -11.68 2.40
C GLU A 408 -31.34 -12.25 2.10
N PRO A 409 -30.56 -11.53 1.26
CA PRO A 409 -29.18 -11.95 1.01
C PRO A 409 -28.35 -11.87 2.29
N GLU A 410 -27.35 -12.72 2.37
CA GLU A 410 -26.40 -12.72 3.48
C GLU A 410 -25.65 -11.40 3.56
N ASN A 411 -25.48 -10.86 4.75
CA ASN A 411 -24.80 -9.59 4.97
C ASN A 411 -23.27 -9.75 5.00
N SER A 412 -22.56 -8.65 4.83
CA SER A 412 -21.09 -8.63 4.84
C SER A 412 -20.50 -9.11 6.17
N ALA A 413 -21.14 -8.84 7.29
CA ALA A 413 -20.63 -9.21 8.61
C ALA A 413 -20.55 -10.74 8.76
N THR A 414 -21.59 -11.47 8.38
CA THR A 414 -21.64 -12.93 8.46
C THR A 414 -20.58 -13.58 7.56
N ILE A 415 -20.44 -13.10 6.31
CA ILE A 415 -19.39 -13.60 5.40
C ILE A 415 -18.00 -13.29 5.98
N ARG A 416 -17.82 -12.09 6.51
CA ARG A 416 -16.55 -11.66 7.11
C ARG A 416 -16.13 -12.51 8.30
N GLU A 417 -17.06 -12.94 9.14
CA GLU A 417 -16.77 -13.83 10.27
C GLU A 417 -16.19 -15.17 9.80
N ARG A 418 -16.74 -15.78 8.73
CA ARG A 418 -16.20 -16.99 8.13
C ARG A 418 -14.81 -16.77 7.55
N VAL A 419 -14.61 -15.66 6.84
CA VAL A 419 -13.31 -15.26 6.28
C VAL A 419 -12.27 -15.07 7.39
N ILE A 420 -12.63 -14.41 8.49
CA ILE A 420 -11.72 -14.21 9.64
C ILE A 420 -11.35 -15.55 10.29
N ARG A 421 -12.30 -16.46 10.46
CA ARG A 421 -12.02 -17.81 11.02
C ARG A 421 -11.04 -18.58 10.14
N ALA A 422 -11.29 -18.61 8.82
CA ALA A 422 -10.38 -19.25 7.87
C ALA A 422 -8.97 -18.61 7.90
N ARG A 423 -8.90 -17.27 7.94
CA ARG A 423 -7.61 -16.55 8.02
C ARG A 423 -6.85 -16.85 9.31
N ARG A 424 -7.53 -16.96 10.45
CA ARG A 424 -6.91 -17.34 11.73
C ARG A 424 -6.24 -18.71 11.63
N ARG A 425 -6.90 -19.70 11.05
CA ARG A 425 -6.32 -21.04 10.81
C ARG A 425 -5.07 -20.99 9.92
N GLN A 426 -5.08 -20.15 8.90
CA GLN A 426 -3.92 -19.94 8.04
C GLN A 426 -2.76 -19.36 8.83
N LEU A 427 -2.99 -18.32 9.64
CA LEU A 427 -1.96 -17.71 10.48
C LEU A 427 -1.40 -18.67 11.52
N GLU A 428 -2.24 -19.49 12.16
CA GLU A 428 -1.83 -20.55 13.09
C GLU A 428 -0.96 -21.60 12.37
N ARG A 429 -1.36 -22.04 11.17
CA ARG A 429 -0.59 -22.97 10.32
C ARG A 429 0.79 -22.42 9.96
N PHE A 430 0.87 -21.12 9.63
CA PHE A 430 2.12 -20.49 9.21
C PHE A 430 2.98 -19.99 10.38
N SER A 431 2.50 -20.07 11.62
CA SER A 431 3.26 -19.63 12.81
C SER A 431 4.60 -20.34 12.98
N THR A 432 4.72 -21.58 12.49
CA THR A 432 5.95 -22.38 12.51
C THR A 432 6.85 -22.18 11.29
N SER A 433 6.39 -21.40 10.28
CA SER A 433 7.17 -21.12 9.07
C SER A 433 8.27 -20.10 9.35
N ARG A 434 9.45 -20.29 8.73
CA ARG A 434 10.51 -19.27 8.74
C ARG A 434 10.15 -18.02 7.92
N GLU A 435 9.29 -18.20 6.92
CA GLU A 435 8.80 -17.12 6.06
C GLU A 435 7.52 -16.56 6.64
N LYS A 436 7.38 -15.24 6.65
CA LYS A 436 6.20 -14.56 7.15
C LYS A 436 5.09 -14.62 6.09
N LEU A 437 4.14 -15.52 6.30
CA LEU A 437 2.99 -15.73 5.43
C LEU A 437 1.70 -15.31 6.14
N TYR A 438 0.83 -14.61 5.41
CA TYR A 438 -0.44 -14.13 5.95
C TYR A 438 -1.66 -14.88 5.39
N CYS A 439 -1.52 -15.57 4.23
CA CYS A 439 -2.62 -16.26 3.57
C CYS A 439 -2.15 -17.40 2.65
N ASN A 440 -3.08 -18.28 2.28
CA ASN A 440 -2.77 -19.44 1.44
C ASN A 440 -2.25 -19.09 0.05
N ALA A 441 -2.67 -17.96 -0.55
CA ALA A 441 -2.16 -17.55 -1.85
C ALA A 441 -0.64 -17.30 -1.84
N GLN A 442 -0.06 -16.95 -0.70
CA GLN A 442 1.37 -16.70 -0.53
C GLN A 442 2.22 -17.98 -0.35
N MET A 443 1.60 -19.15 -0.24
CA MET A 443 2.35 -20.41 -0.12
C MET A 443 3.29 -20.63 -1.31
N SER A 444 4.54 -20.97 -1.04
CA SER A 444 5.48 -21.50 -2.04
C SER A 444 5.20 -22.98 -2.31
N SER A 445 5.79 -23.55 -3.37
CA SER A 445 5.65 -24.99 -3.69
C SER A 445 6.12 -25.89 -2.54
N ARG A 446 7.05 -25.42 -1.69
CA ARG A 446 7.47 -26.12 -0.48
C ARG A 446 6.33 -26.18 0.55
N HIS A 447 5.65 -25.05 0.77
CA HIS A 447 4.52 -24.98 1.70
C HIS A 447 3.33 -25.79 1.21
N ILE A 448 3.10 -25.84 -0.11
CA ILE A 448 2.04 -26.66 -0.71
C ILE A 448 2.27 -28.15 -0.38
N ARG A 449 3.50 -28.64 -0.55
CA ARG A 449 3.83 -30.04 -0.20
C ARG A 449 3.62 -30.37 1.27
N THR A 450 3.83 -29.40 2.16
CA THR A 450 3.68 -29.58 3.61
C THR A 450 2.23 -29.47 4.06
N PHE A 451 1.43 -28.54 3.50
CA PHE A 451 0.12 -28.17 4.02
C PHE A 451 -1.06 -28.60 3.14
N CYS A 452 -0.78 -29.11 1.92
CA CYS A 452 -1.79 -29.56 0.98
C CYS A 452 -1.59 -31.05 0.63
N GLU A 453 -1.40 -31.88 1.65
CA GLU A 453 -1.28 -33.33 1.46
C GLU A 453 -2.59 -33.89 0.88
N LEU A 454 -2.46 -34.74 -0.15
CA LEU A 454 -3.58 -35.28 -0.89
C LEU A 454 -3.82 -36.75 -0.51
N SER A 455 -5.08 -37.15 -0.36
CA SER A 455 -5.46 -38.55 -0.34
C SER A 455 -5.38 -39.15 -1.76
N PRO A 456 -5.23 -40.48 -1.92
CA PRO A 456 -5.19 -41.12 -3.25
C PRO A 456 -6.43 -40.85 -4.11
N GLU A 457 -7.57 -40.54 -3.50
CA GLU A 457 -8.78 -40.12 -4.21
C GLU A 457 -8.66 -38.68 -4.76
N CYS A 458 -8.15 -37.76 -3.96
CA CYS A 458 -7.89 -36.39 -4.36
C CYS A 458 -6.85 -36.32 -5.48
N GLU A 459 -5.77 -37.13 -5.40
CA GLU A 459 -4.76 -37.23 -6.46
C GLU A 459 -5.34 -37.66 -7.80
N ARG A 460 -6.13 -38.75 -7.78
CA ARG A 460 -6.81 -39.24 -9.00
C ARG A 460 -7.77 -38.23 -9.60
N LEU A 461 -8.50 -37.49 -8.78
CA LEU A 461 -9.40 -36.43 -9.24
C LEU A 461 -8.62 -35.30 -9.91
N LEU A 462 -7.55 -34.85 -9.28
CA LEU A 462 -6.69 -33.76 -9.78
C LEU A 462 -5.98 -34.20 -11.07
N GLU A 463 -5.41 -35.38 -11.12
CA GLU A 463 -4.75 -35.95 -12.32
C GLU A 463 -5.71 -36.00 -13.53
N ARG A 464 -6.93 -36.48 -13.31
CA ARG A 464 -7.95 -36.48 -14.37
C ARG A 464 -8.26 -35.08 -14.87
N ALA A 465 -8.44 -34.12 -13.97
CA ALA A 465 -8.72 -32.74 -14.35
C ALA A 465 -7.55 -32.13 -15.12
N MET A 466 -6.31 -32.33 -14.66
CA MET A 466 -5.09 -31.88 -15.34
C MET A 466 -5.01 -32.41 -16.78
N THR A 467 -5.26 -33.71 -16.95
CA THR A 467 -5.19 -34.36 -18.26
C THR A 467 -6.34 -33.92 -19.18
N GLN A 468 -7.57 -33.86 -18.67
CA GLN A 468 -8.75 -33.53 -19.48
C GLN A 468 -8.82 -32.07 -19.87
N GLN A 469 -8.33 -31.17 -19.04
CA GLN A 469 -8.38 -29.71 -19.25
C GLN A 469 -7.06 -29.15 -19.78
N GLY A 470 -5.99 -29.93 -19.88
CA GLY A 470 -4.69 -29.48 -20.35
C GLY A 470 -4.02 -28.45 -19.43
N LEU A 471 -4.25 -28.55 -18.11
CA LEU A 471 -3.81 -27.57 -17.14
C LEU A 471 -2.29 -27.64 -16.92
N SER A 472 -1.64 -26.47 -16.73
CA SER A 472 -0.21 -26.36 -16.47
C SER A 472 0.16 -26.77 -15.02
N ALA A 473 1.45 -27.05 -14.78
CA ALA A 473 1.95 -27.30 -13.42
C ALA A 473 1.70 -26.10 -12.46
N ARG A 474 1.65 -24.86 -12.99
CA ARG A 474 1.27 -23.70 -12.21
C ARG A 474 -0.20 -23.72 -11.79
N ALA A 475 -1.08 -24.19 -12.69
CA ALA A 475 -2.50 -24.37 -12.37
C ALA A 475 -2.71 -25.41 -11.27
N HIS A 476 -1.92 -26.51 -11.25
CA HIS A 476 -1.90 -27.49 -10.17
C HIS A 476 -1.68 -26.83 -8.80
N ASP A 477 -0.59 -26.07 -8.64
CA ASP A 477 -0.27 -25.41 -7.37
C ASP A 477 -1.37 -24.43 -6.93
N ARG A 478 -2.00 -23.73 -7.88
CA ARG A 478 -3.10 -22.80 -7.60
C ARG A 478 -4.36 -23.51 -7.16
N ILE A 479 -4.73 -24.60 -7.82
CA ILE A 479 -5.86 -25.43 -7.41
C ILE A 479 -5.67 -25.90 -5.96
N LEU A 480 -4.47 -26.35 -5.58
CA LEU A 480 -4.19 -26.79 -4.22
C LEU A 480 -4.30 -25.64 -3.19
N LYS A 481 -3.80 -24.46 -3.51
CA LYS A 481 -3.95 -23.27 -2.65
C LYS A 481 -5.41 -22.89 -2.44
N VAL A 482 -6.20 -22.89 -3.51
CA VAL A 482 -7.64 -22.61 -3.46
C VAL A 482 -8.38 -23.70 -2.68
N ALA A 483 -8.11 -24.98 -2.97
CA ALA A 483 -8.71 -26.11 -2.26
C ALA A 483 -8.41 -26.08 -0.75
N ARG A 484 -7.17 -25.69 -0.36
CA ARG A 484 -6.81 -25.49 1.05
C ARG A 484 -7.64 -24.37 1.69
N THR A 485 -7.91 -23.30 0.96
CA THR A 485 -8.75 -22.21 1.44
C THR A 485 -10.21 -22.64 1.59
N VAL A 486 -10.74 -23.44 0.66
CA VAL A 486 -12.08 -24.02 0.77
C VAL A 486 -12.19 -24.89 2.03
N ALA A 487 -11.19 -25.76 2.26
CA ALA A 487 -11.15 -26.60 3.45
C ALA A 487 -11.05 -25.79 4.75
N ASP A 488 -10.28 -24.69 4.75
CA ASP A 488 -10.18 -23.77 5.91
C ASP A 488 -11.53 -23.08 6.22
N LEU A 489 -12.31 -22.73 5.19
CA LEU A 489 -13.67 -22.16 5.34
C LEU A 489 -14.67 -23.17 5.87
N GLU A 490 -14.48 -24.47 5.55
CA GLU A 490 -15.33 -25.58 6.01
C GLU A 490 -14.84 -26.22 7.32
N ASP A 491 -13.86 -25.61 7.97
CA ASP A 491 -13.29 -26.12 9.22
C ASP A 491 -12.62 -27.51 9.10
N SER A 492 -12.27 -27.95 7.86
CA SER A 492 -11.64 -29.24 7.62
C SER A 492 -10.11 -29.19 7.83
N ALA A 493 -9.58 -30.16 8.58
CA ALA A 493 -8.14 -30.30 8.79
C ALA A 493 -7.44 -30.79 7.50
N ASN A 494 -8.07 -31.72 6.78
CA ASN A 494 -7.52 -32.35 5.59
C ASN A 494 -8.22 -31.87 4.32
N LEU A 495 -7.55 -32.07 3.17
CA LEU A 495 -8.18 -31.86 1.87
C LEU A 495 -9.07 -33.06 1.53
N GLU A 496 -10.32 -32.78 1.18
CA GLU A 496 -11.32 -33.76 0.76
C GLU A 496 -11.60 -33.60 -0.75
N PRO A 497 -12.11 -34.64 -1.44
CA PRO A 497 -12.43 -34.59 -2.87
C PRO A 497 -13.35 -33.41 -3.27
N LYS A 498 -14.30 -33.05 -2.41
CA LYS A 498 -15.20 -31.90 -2.66
C LYS A 498 -14.44 -30.56 -2.74
N HIS A 499 -13.39 -30.38 -1.90
CA HIS A 499 -12.58 -29.14 -1.91
C HIS A 499 -11.78 -29.02 -3.21
N ILE A 500 -11.21 -30.15 -3.66
CA ILE A 500 -10.49 -30.23 -4.94
C ILE A 500 -11.45 -29.99 -6.11
N ALA A 501 -12.64 -30.60 -6.08
CA ALA A 501 -13.65 -30.43 -7.14
C ALA A 501 -14.11 -28.97 -7.26
N GLU A 502 -14.38 -28.29 -6.13
CA GLU A 502 -14.74 -26.85 -6.12
C GLU A 502 -13.59 -26.01 -6.69
N ALA A 503 -12.35 -26.26 -6.28
CA ALA A 503 -11.18 -25.51 -6.77
C ALA A 503 -10.93 -25.71 -8.28
N ILE A 504 -11.15 -26.91 -8.82
CA ILE A 504 -11.04 -27.20 -10.26
C ILE A 504 -12.08 -26.40 -11.05
N GLN A 505 -13.31 -26.26 -10.55
CA GLN A 505 -14.35 -25.49 -11.23
C GLN A 505 -13.93 -24.04 -11.50
N TYR A 506 -13.15 -23.44 -10.62
CA TYR A 506 -12.63 -22.07 -10.79
C TYR A 506 -11.53 -21.95 -11.86
N ARG A 507 -11.11 -23.05 -12.49
CA ARG A 507 -10.20 -23.08 -13.64
C ARG A 507 -10.84 -23.59 -14.94
N SER A 508 -12.12 -23.92 -14.91
CA SER A 508 -12.84 -24.46 -16.07
C SER A 508 -12.89 -23.51 -17.27
N LEU A 509 -12.83 -22.19 -17.02
CA LEU A 509 -12.85 -21.16 -18.07
C LEU A 509 -11.53 -21.03 -18.85
N ASP A 510 -10.43 -21.61 -18.33
CA ASP A 510 -9.13 -21.60 -19.02
C ASP A 510 -9.24 -22.21 -20.41
N ARG A 511 -9.93 -23.34 -20.53
CA ARG A 511 -10.15 -24.02 -21.80
C ARG A 511 -11.09 -23.25 -22.74
N THR A 512 -12.08 -22.54 -22.21
CA THR A 512 -13.11 -21.88 -23.01
C THR A 512 -12.59 -20.61 -23.67
N TYR A 513 -11.72 -19.88 -22.99
CA TYR A 513 -11.28 -18.56 -23.43
C TYR A 513 -9.81 -18.50 -23.88
N TRP A 514 -8.92 -19.40 -23.40
CA TRP A 514 -7.47 -19.31 -23.63
C TRP A 514 -6.82 -20.57 -24.21
N ALA A 515 -7.57 -21.64 -24.48
CA ALA A 515 -7.06 -22.87 -25.12
C ALA A 515 -7.09 -22.76 -26.66
#